data_03abd2106899e16e1eecd29c1ed4ab22
#
_entry.id   03abd2106899e16e1eecd29c1ed4ab22
#
_cell.length_a   1.000
_cell.length_b   1.000
_cell.length_c   1.000
_cell.angle_alpha   90.00
_cell.angle_beta   90.00
_cell.angle_gamma   90.00
#
_symmetry.space_group_name_H-M   'P 1'
#
loop_
_entity.id
_entity.type
_entity.pdbx_description
1 polymer ?
#
loop_
_entity_poly.entity_id
_entity_poly.type
_entity_poly.pdbx_seq_one_letter_code
_entity_poly.pdbx_strand_id
1 'polypeptide(L)'
;KLPKILIPVHFSGQSCDMKKIKRLSVLYNFKIIEDASHALGARYLNNPVGNCKYSDITVFSTHPVKIITTIEGGIATTNDLNLYSKLSALRNHGIYRKKHNKNSYKNIRSHFDQVLLGYNYRMSDVQAGLGLSQLKKIKRFISLRQNIRKVYDQKLKINEISIPKSNKNTYSTYHLYVIRVKKGKRDKLLRVLKKNKIFSAIHYIPIHFHPYYQKLGFKKGDFPQVEKYYRECISLPIHPSLKKKQIYFTIKIIKKFFNQKLND
;
A
#
# COMPACT_ATOMS: atom_id res chain seq x y z
N LYS A 1 17.43 21.99 0.37
CA LYS A 1 18.28 20.77 0.38
C LYS A 1 17.55 19.68 -0.38
N LEU A 2 18.22 19.00 -1.31
CA LEU A 2 17.64 17.85 -2.05
C LEU A 2 17.48 16.65 -1.10
N PRO A 3 16.43 15.82 -1.27
CA PRO A 3 16.26 14.61 -0.48
C PRO A 3 17.35 13.59 -0.80
N LYS A 4 17.81 12.85 0.19
CA LYS A 4 18.71 11.69 0.00
C LYS A 4 17.94 10.43 -0.43
N ILE A 5 16.69 10.32 0.01
CA ILE A 5 15.80 9.19 -0.27
C ILE A 5 14.42 9.72 -0.58
N LEU A 6 13.78 9.15 -1.60
CA LEU A 6 12.36 9.35 -1.91
C LEU A 6 11.60 8.03 -1.67
N ILE A 7 10.47 8.12 -0.97
CA ILE A 7 9.60 6.98 -0.69
C ILE A 7 8.25 7.18 -1.39
N PRO A 8 8.09 6.79 -2.66
CA PRO A 8 6.81 6.84 -3.35
C PRO A 8 5.89 5.75 -2.83
N VAL A 9 4.65 6.12 -2.48
CA VAL A 9 3.64 5.19 -2.01
C VAL A 9 2.73 4.77 -3.16
N HIS A 10 2.63 3.47 -3.43
CA HIS A 10 1.71 2.89 -4.42
C HIS A 10 0.29 2.81 -3.84
N PHE A 11 -0.28 4.00 -3.61
CA PHE A 11 -1.52 4.17 -2.90
C PHE A 11 -2.68 3.41 -3.54
N SER A 12 -3.52 2.79 -2.70
CA SER A 12 -4.71 2.04 -3.14
C SER A 12 -4.42 0.81 -4.02
N GLY A 13 -3.14 0.47 -4.22
CA GLY A 13 -2.72 -0.65 -5.07
C GLY A 13 -2.35 -0.25 -6.49
N GLN A 14 -2.29 1.04 -6.82
CA GLN A 14 -1.83 1.56 -8.10
C GLN A 14 -0.41 2.08 -7.99
N SER A 15 0.47 1.60 -8.86
CA SER A 15 1.86 2.09 -8.91
C SER A 15 1.93 3.57 -9.26
N CYS A 16 2.88 4.27 -8.65
CA CYS A 16 3.34 5.58 -9.10
C CYS A 16 3.97 5.47 -10.50
N ASP A 17 4.22 6.61 -11.16
CA ASP A 17 4.98 6.67 -12.42
C ASP A 17 6.49 6.49 -12.13
N MET A 18 6.87 5.24 -11.86
CA MET A 18 8.21 4.90 -11.39
C MET A 18 9.31 5.24 -12.40
N LYS A 19 9.01 5.20 -13.71
CA LYS A 19 9.97 5.60 -14.75
C LYS A 19 10.33 7.08 -14.63
N LYS A 20 9.36 7.95 -14.39
CA LYS A 20 9.63 9.39 -14.17
C LYS A 20 10.37 9.64 -12.86
N ILE A 21 9.98 8.96 -11.79
CA ILE A 21 10.65 9.06 -10.49
C ILE A 21 12.12 8.62 -10.62
N LYS A 22 12.38 7.51 -11.32
CA LYS A 22 13.76 7.04 -11.57
C LYS A 22 14.59 8.04 -12.34
N ARG A 23 14.02 8.71 -13.36
CA ARG A 23 14.75 9.77 -14.09
C ARG A 23 15.15 10.92 -13.17
N LEU A 24 14.25 11.33 -12.27
CA LEU A 24 14.56 12.36 -11.26
C LEU A 24 15.62 11.88 -10.26
N SER A 25 15.60 10.59 -9.87
CA SER A 25 16.60 10.05 -8.95
C SER A 25 18.01 10.06 -9.53
N VAL A 26 18.14 9.83 -10.82
CA VAL A 26 19.43 9.94 -11.53
C VAL A 26 19.87 11.40 -11.59
N LEU A 27 18.96 12.30 -11.98
CA LEU A 27 19.28 13.74 -12.11
C LEU A 27 19.68 14.39 -10.79
N TYR A 28 19.01 14.03 -9.68
CA TYR A 28 19.20 14.65 -8.38
C TYR A 28 19.92 13.76 -7.36
N ASN A 29 20.43 12.62 -7.80
CA ASN A 29 21.22 11.67 -7.00
C ASN A 29 20.57 11.28 -5.66
N PHE A 30 19.31 10.81 -5.69
CA PHE A 30 18.63 10.26 -4.52
C PHE A 30 18.27 8.78 -4.70
N LYS A 31 18.15 8.06 -3.60
CA LYS A 31 17.71 6.65 -3.57
C LYS A 31 16.19 6.54 -3.52
N ILE A 32 15.66 5.41 -3.99
CA ILE A 32 14.22 5.16 -4.06
C ILE A 32 13.87 3.92 -3.24
N ILE A 33 12.93 4.07 -2.30
CA ILE A 33 12.29 2.95 -1.60
C ILE A 33 10.80 2.96 -1.96
N GLU A 34 10.33 1.99 -2.76
CA GLU A 34 8.91 1.88 -3.07
C GLU A 34 8.13 1.37 -1.86
N ASP A 35 7.20 2.17 -1.33
CA ASP A 35 6.18 1.67 -0.40
C ASP A 35 5.05 1.03 -1.21
N ALA A 36 5.14 -0.28 -1.38
CA ALA A 36 4.16 -1.10 -2.08
C ALA A 36 3.20 -1.83 -1.09
N SER A 37 3.03 -1.29 0.12
CA SER A 37 2.17 -1.89 1.16
C SER A 37 0.72 -2.12 0.72
N HIS A 38 0.25 -1.44 -0.34
CA HIS A 38 -1.07 -1.63 -0.94
C HIS A 38 -1.02 -2.36 -2.29
N ALA A 39 0.17 -2.66 -2.82
CA ALA A 39 0.35 -2.97 -4.24
C ALA A 39 0.94 -4.37 -4.52
N LEU A 40 0.86 -5.29 -3.55
CA LEU A 40 1.30 -6.67 -3.79
C LEU A 40 0.47 -7.30 -4.92
N GLY A 41 1.15 -7.73 -5.99
CA GLY A 41 0.52 -8.25 -7.21
C GLY A 41 0.10 -7.20 -8.24
N ALA A 42 0.36 -5.91 -7.99
CA ALA A 42 0.22 -4.84 -8.98
C ALA A 42 1.30 -4.93 -10.06
N ARG A 43 1.06 -4.23 -11.20
CA ARG A 43 2.04 -4.13 -12.29
C ARG A 43 2.21 -2.69 -12.74
N TYR A 44 3.41 -2.36 -13.18
CA TYR A 44 3.75 -1.12 -13.84
C TYR A 44 4.52 -1.42 -15.14
N LEU A 45 4.05 -0.89 -16.28
CA LEU A 45 4.59 -1.21 -17.62
C LEU A 45 4.76 -2.73 -17.81
N ASN A 46 3.72 -3.49 -17.48
CA ASN A 46 3.64 -4.96 -17.52
C ASN A 46 4.61 -5.72 -16.60
N ASN A 47 5.51 -5.04 -15.89
CA ASN A 47 6.38 -5.67 -14.90
C ASN A 47 5.72 -5.70 -13.52
N PRO A 48 5.94 -6.75 -12.70
CA PRO A 48 5.41 -6.77 -11.34
C PRO A 48 6.06 -5.68 -10.49
N VAL A 49 5.24 -4.99 -9.67
CA VAL A 49 5.75 -4.16 -8.59
C VAL A 49 6.56 -5.04 -7.64
N GLY A 50 7.71 -4.57 -7.20
CA GLY A 50 8.66 -5.34 -6.38
C GLY A 50 9.81 -5.98 -7.17
N ASN A 51 9.84 -5.81 -8.51
CA ASN A 51 10.99 -6.25 -9.32
C ASN A 51 12.20 -5.31 -9.22
N CYS A 52 12.06 -4.20 -8.50
CA CYS A 52 13.10 -3.18 -8.27
C CYS A 52 13.79 -2.66 -9.53
N LYS A 53 13.09 -2.65 -10.68
CA LYS A 53 13.64 -2.09 -11.93
C LYS A 53 13.89 -0.58 -11.84
N TYR A 54 13.09 0.12 -11.02
CA TYR A 54 13.10 1.58 -10.91
C TYR A 54 13.41 2.07 -9.49
N SER A 55 13.73 1.16 -8.57
CA SER A 55 13.99 1.46 -7.17
C SER A 55 15.18 0.69 -6.62
N ASP A 56 15.69 1.10 -5.49
CA ASP A 56 16.75 0.39 -4.77
C ASP A 56 16.14 -0.71 -3.87
N ILE A 57 14.97 -0.44 -3.28
CA ILE A 57 14.21 -1.38 -2.43
C ILE A 57 12.72 -1.21 -2.74
N THR A 58 11.96 -2.30 -2.67
CA THR A 58 10.49 -2.25 -2.58
C THR A 58 10.03 -2.98 -1.32
N VAL A 59 9.09 -2.38 -0.57
CA VAL A 59 8.53 -2.97 0.65
C VAL A 59 7.06 -3.27 0.50
N PHE A 60 6.64 -4.43 1.02
CA PHE A 60 5.24 -4.88 1.07
C PHE A 60 4.83 -5.11 2.51
N SER A 61 3.57 -4.86 2.82
CA SER A 61 2.95 -5.21 4.10
C SER A 61 2.07 -6.45 3.95
N THR A 62 2.16 -7.34 4.93
CA THR A 62 1.29 -8.52 5.07
C THR A 62 0.44 -8.46 6.34
N HIS A 63 0.16 -7.23 6.84
CA HIS A 63 -0.82 -6.97 7.89
C HIS A 63 -2.21 -7.52 7.53
N PRO A 64 -3.10 -7.87 8.47
CA PRO A 64 -4.40 -8.54 8.23
C PRO A 64 -5.29 -7.90 7.17
N VAL A 65 -5.27 -6.58 7.05
CA VAL A 65 -6.12 -5.84 6.08
C VAL A 65 -5.57 -5.83 4.66
N LYS A 66 -4.35 -6.32 4.42
CA LYS A 66 -3.68 -6.24 3.11
C LYS A 66 -4.21 -7.28 2.10
N ILE A 67 -3.66 -7.28 0.90
CA ILE A 67 -4.09 -8.19 -0.19
C ILE A 67 -3.95 -9.65 0.21
N ILE A 68 -2.85 -9.99 0.87
CA ILE A 68 -2.62 -11.24 1.61
C ILE A 68 -2.13 -10.90 3.01
N THR A 69 -2.22 -11.86 3.92
CA THR A 69 -1.78 -11.64 5.30
C THR A 69 -0.87 -12.76 5.81
N THR A 70 0.00 -12.38 6.73
CA THR A 70 0.76 -13.27 7.62
C THR A 70 0.45 -12.96 9.09
N ILE A 71 -0.76 -12.42 9.39
CA ILE A 71 -1.14 -11.78 10.66
C ILE A 71 -0.39 -10.45 10.76
N GLU A 72 0.86 -10.48 11.16
CA GLU A 72 1.80 -9.36 11.06
C GLU A 72 2.98 -9.75 10.18
N GLY A 73 3.56 -8.80 9.48
CA GLY A 73 4.74 -9.04 8.67
C GLY A 73 4.90 -8.09 7.49
N GLY A 74 6.01 -8.27 6.80
CA GLY A 74 6.35 -7.54 5.59
C GLY A 74 7.44 -8.24 4.80
N ILE A 75 7.61 -7.81 3.57
CA ILE A 75 8.61 -8.33 2.64
C ILE A 75 9.35 -7.14 2.04
N ALA A 76 10.66 -7.19 2.04
CA ALA A 76 11.51 -6.27 1.30
C ALA A 76 12.17 -7.00 0.13
N THR A 77 12.14 -6.41 -1.06
CA THR A 77 12.83 -6.91 -2.25
C THR A 77 13.88 -5.92 -2.72
N THR A 78 14.98 -6.41 -3.26
CA THR A 78 16.05 -5.61 -3.88
C THR A 78 16.82 -6.46 -4.89
N ASN A 79 17.43 -5.81 -5.89
CA ASN A 79 18.37 -6.43 -6.83
C ASN A 79 19.85 -6.18 -6.44
N ASP A 80 20.10 -5.41 -5.37
CA ASP A 80 21.44 -5.11 -4.86
C ASP A 80 21.81 -6.09 -3.75
N LEU A 81 22.89 -6.87 -3.97
CA LEU A 81 23.37 -7.87 -3.01
C LEU A 81 23.86 -7.26 -1.70
N ASN A 82 24.40 -6.04 -1.71
CA ASN A 82 24.85 -5.35 -0.50
C ASN A 82 23.64 -4.94 0.34
N LEU A 83 22.59 -4.39 -0.30
CA LEU A 83 21.35 -4.06 0.38
C LEU A 83 20.67 -5.32 0.91
N TYR A 84 20.61 -6.42 0.13
CA TYR A 84 20.10 -7.70 0.59
C TYR A 84 20.81 -8.21 1.83
N SER A 85 22.16 -8.21 1.81
CA SER A 85 22.98 -8.66 2.94
C SER A 85 22.72 -7.80 4.18
N LYS A 86 22.68 -6.47 4.01
CA LYS A 86 22.40 -5.53 5.09
C LYS A 86 21.00 -5.69 5.69
N LEU A 87 19.99 -5.81 4.85
CA LEU A 87 18.59 -6.06 5.28
C LEU A 87 18.47 -7.39 6.04
N SER A 88 19.14 -8.44 5.56
CA SER A 88 19.15 -9.76 6.18
C SER A 88 19.81 -9.74 7.55
N ALA A 89 20.92 -9.00 7.70
CA ALA A 89 21.59 -8.84 8.99
C ALA A 89 20.76 -8.00 9.95
N LEU A 90 20.26 -6.82 9.52
CA LEU A 90 19.45 -5.94 10.37
C LEU A 90 18.17 -6.61 10.88
N ARG A 91 17.52 -7.46 10.08
CA ARG A 91 16.38 -8.27 10.47
C ARG A 91 16.70 -9.31 11.54
N ASN A 92 17.95 -9.74 11.64
CA ASN A 92 18.42 -10.83 12.48
C ASN A 92 19.59 -10.39 13.37
N HIS A 93 19.32 -9.51 14.31
CA HIS A 93 20.26 -9.03 15.35
C HIS A 93 21.56 -8.40 14.84
N GLY A 94 21.66 -8.04 13.56
CA GLY A 94 22.89 -7.53 12.96
C GLY A 94 23.94 -8.60 12.69
N ILE A 95 23.51 -9.86 12.59
CA ILE A 95 24.39 -11.02 12.39
C ILE A 95 24.61 -11.26 10.91
N TYR A 96 25.88 -11.32 10.50
CA TYR A 96 26.29 -11.83 9.20
C TYR A 96 26.72 -13.29 9.30
N ARG A 97 26.09 -14.19 8.57
CA ARG A 97 26.63 -15.53 8.35
C ARG A 97 27.67 -15.48 7.24
N LYS A 98 28.88 -15.02 7.54
CA LYS A 98 29.99 -15.19 6.59
C LYS A 98 30.34 -16.66 6.46
N LYS A 99 30.53 -17.15 5.23
CA LYS A 99 31.31 -18.38 4.98
C LYS A 99 32.66 -18.16 5.66
N HIS A 100 33.01 -19.03 6.60
CA HIS A 100 34.13 -18.92 7.50
C HIS A 100 35.39 -18.31 6.88
N ASN A 101 35.94 -17.29 7.52
CA ASN A 101 37.34 -16.94 7.39
C ASN A 101 38.13 -18.13 7.97
N LYS A 102 39.05 -18.72 7.18
CA LYS A 102 39.77 -19.97 7.47
C LYS A 102 40.58 -19.97 8.81
N ASN A 103 40.66 -18.86 9.51
CA ASN A 103 41.58 -18.64 10.61
C ASN A 103 41.00 -18.44 12.01
N SER A 104 39.69 -18.48 12.22
CA SER A 104 39.12 -18.37 13.57
C SER A 104 38.09 -19.46 13.82
N TYR A 105 38.35 -20.30 14.80
CA TYR A 105 37.45 -21.30 15.42
C TYR A 105 36.92 -22.37 14.48
N LYS A 106 37.80 -23.19 13.94
CA LYS A 106 37.60 -24.20 12.87
C LYS A 106 36.47 -25.21 13.08
N ASN A 107 35.86 -25.35 14.25
CA ASN A 107 34.94 -26.49 14.52
C ASN A 107 33.71 -26.17 15.37
N ILE A 108 33.35 -24.90 15.60
CA ILE A 108 32.13 -24.60 16.40
C ILE A 108 31.01 -24.09 15.48
N ARG A 109 30.03 -24.94 15.16
CA ARG A 109 28.85 -24.61 14.33
C ARG A 109 27.94 -23.53 14.90
N SER A 110 28.11 -23.17 16.16
CA SER A 110 27.30 -22.15 16.88
C SER A 110 27.92 -20.74 16.89
N HIS A 111 29.10 -20.57 16.30
CA HIS A 111 29.76 -19.24 16.32
C HIS A 111 29.15 -18.32 15.25
N PHE A 112 28.74 -17.14 15.67
CA PHE A 112 28.26 -16.05 14.80
C PHE A 112 28.74 -14.70 15.31
N ASP A 113 28.99 -13.76 14.38
CA ASP A 113 29.43 -12.42 14.73
C ASP A 113 28.28 -11.44 14.55
N GLN A 114 27.98 -10.67 15.59
CA GLN A 114 27.17 -9.47 15.47
C GLN A 114 28.04 -8.32 15.00
N VAL A 115 27.80 -7.83 13.79
CA VAL A 115 28.59 -6.74 13.17
C VAL A 115 27.82 -5.43 13.03
N LEU A 116 26.52 -5.44 13.33
CA LEU A 116 25.63 -4.29 13.33
C LEU A 116 24.69 -4.39 14.53
N LEU A 117 24.20 -3.22 14.98
CA LEU A 117 23.04 -3.20 15.87
C LEU A 117 21.78 -3.47 15.00
N GLY A 118 21.23 -4.67 15.12
CA GLY A 118 20.05 -5.11 14.38
C GLY A 118 18.83 -5.36 15.28
N TYR A 119 17.75 -5.75 14.64
CA TYR A 119 16.45 -6.03 15.28
C TYR A 119 16.14 -7.52 15.28
N ASN A 120 15.16 -7.94 16.05
CA ASN A 120 14.59 -9.27 15.96
C ASN A 120 13.29 -9.24 15.12
N TYR A 121 13.43 -9.04 13.81
CA TYR A 121 12.33 -8.87 12.87
C TYR A 121 12.15 -10.07 11.94
N ARG A 122 12.46 -11.25 12.42
CA ARG A 122 12.23 -12.49 11.67
C ARG A 122 10.74 -12.83 11.67
N MET A 123 10.22 -13.16 10.49
CA MET A 123 8.91 -13.79 10.37
C MET A 123 9.01 -15.21 10.92
N SER A 124 8.04 -15.66 11.73
CA SER A 124 7.97 -17.03 12.21
C SER A 124 7.54 -17.99 11.09
N ASP A 125 7.87 -19.29 11.23
CA ASP A 125 7.49 -20.30 10.23
C ASP A 125 5.97 -20.45 10.09
N VAL A 126 5.21 -20.25 11.18
CA VAL A 126 3.73 -20.23 11.15
C VAL A 126 3.22 -19.07 10.28
N GLN A 127 3.77 -17.87 10.47
CA GLN A 127 3.45 -16.72 9.64
C GLN A 127 3.84 -16.93 8.18
N ALA A 128 5.02 -17.49 7.93
CA ALA A 128 5.50 -17.79 6.58
C ALA A 128 4.61 -18.85 5.90
N GLY A 129 4.21 -19.89 6.60
CA GLY A 129 3.28 -20.92 6.12
C GLY A 129 1.92 -20.34 5.73
N LEU A 130 1.36 -19.47 6.58
CA LEU A 130 0.14 -18.72 6.26
C LEU A 130 0.35 -17.87 4.99
N GLY A 131 1.47 -17.13 4.91
CA GLY A 131 1.82 -16.29 3.76
C GLY A 131 1.87 -17.08 2.46
N LEU A 132 2.51 -18.24 2.44
CA LEU A 132 2.57 -19.12 1.28
C LEU A 132 1.18 -19.61 0.86
N SER A 133 0.32 -20.00 1.82
CA SER A 133 -1.07 -20.39 1.56
C SER A 133 -1.87 -19.23 0.94
N GLN A 134 -1.72 -18.02 1.45
CA GLN A 134 -2.38 -16.82 0.95
C GLN A 134 -1.87 -16.42 -0.45
N LEU A 135 -0.55 -16.52 -0.67
CA LEU A 135 0.08 -16.17 -1.94
C LEU A 135 -0.43 -17.04 -3.10
N LYS A 136 -0.69 -18.33 -2.86
CA LYS A 136 -1.33 -19.21 -3.86
C LYS A 136 -2.70 -18.69 -4.33
N LYS A 137 -3.40 -17.90 -3.53
CA LYS A 137 -4.74 -17.36 -3.81
C LYS A 137 -4.73 -15.93 -4.35
N ILE A 138 -3.58 -15.28 -4.46
CA ILE A 138 -3.47 -13.84 -4.75
C ILE A 138 -4.15 -13.44 -6.06
N LYS A 139 -3.99 -14.23 -7.13
CA LYS A 139 -4.63 -13.97 -8.43
C LYS A 139 -6.15 -13.92 -8.31
N ARG A 140 -6.74 -14.87 -7.57
CA ARG A 140 -8.17 -14.91 -7.28
C ARG A 140 -8.62 -13.69 -6.47
N PHE A 141 -7.88 -13.31 -5.42
CA PHE A 141 -8.22 -12.17 -4.58
C PHE A 141 -8.21 -10.85 -5.36
N ILE A 142 -7.22 -10.66 -6.23
CA ILE A 142 -7.12 -9.48 -7.09
C ILE A 142 -8.27 -9.47 -8.11
N SER A 143 -8.56 -10.59 -8.75
CA SER A 143 -9.67 -10.71 -9.72
C SER A 143 -11.02 -10.34 -9.09
N LEU A 144 -11.31 -10.82 -7.88
CA LEU A 144 -12.53 -10.47 -7.16
C LEU A 144 -12.60 -8.96 -6.86
N ARG A 145 -11.51 -8.33 -6.43
CA ARG A 145 -11.43 -6.89 -6.21
C ARG A 145 -11.64 -6.10 -7.51
N GLN A 146 -11.05 -6.56 -8.62
CA GLN A 146 -11.26 -5.96 -9.94
C GLN A 146 -12.73 -6.03 -10.38
N ASN A 147 -13.42 -7.13 -10.10
CA ASN A 147 -14.85 -7.25 -10.42
C ASN A 147 -15.70 -6.29 -9.58
N ILE A 148 -15.45 -6.17 -8.29
CA ILE A 148 -16.11 -5.18 -7.43
C ILE A 148 -15.88 -3.76 -7.94
N ARG A 149 -14.63 -3.44 -8.27
CA ARG A 149 -14.25 -2.14 -8.86
C ARG A 149 -15.06 -1.84 -10.12
N LYS A 150 -15.14 -2.79 -11.06
CA LYS A 150 -15.93 -2.61 -12.31
C LYS A 150 -17.38 -2.24 -12.03
N VAL A 151 -18.01 -2.90 -11.05
CA VAL A 151 -19.39 -2.60 -10.65
C VAL A 151 -19.52 -1.18 -10.09
N TYR A 152 -18.62 -0.79 -9.19
CA TYR A 152 -18.60 0.57 -8.65
C TYR A 152 -18.39 1.62 -9.75
N ASP A 153 -17.42 1.43 -10.65
CA ASP A 153 -17.14 2.35 -11.76
C ASP A 153 -18.34 2.55 -12.69
N GLN A 154 -19.08 1.47 -12.96
CA GLN A 154 -20.26 1.53 -13.81
C GLN A 154 -21.46 2.21 -13.15
N LYS A 155 -21.67 1.93 -11.86
CA LYS A 155 -22.90 2.32 -11.16
C LYS A 155 -22.78 3.62 -10.34
N LEU A 156 -21.56 4.10 -10.03
CA LEU A 156 -21.32 5.34 -9.27
C LEU A 156 -20.97 6.54 -10.17
N LYS A 157 -21.58 6.62 -11.36
CA LYS A 157 -21.47 7.78 -12.25
C LYS A 157 -22.38 8.91 -11.74
N ILE A 158 -21.93 9.64 -10.73
CA ILE A 158 -22.64 10.73 -10.06
C ILE A 158 -21.76 11.99 -10.15
N ASN A 159 -22.32 13.12 -10.54
CA ASN A 159 -21.57 14.37 -10.78
C ASN A 159 -20.76 14.85 -9.57
N GLU A 160 -21.28 14.60 -8.36
CA GLU A 160 -20.62 14.96 -7.11
C GLU A 160 -19.55 13.96 -6.67
N ILE A 161 -19.43 12.83 -7.36
CA ILE A 161 -18.43 11.78 -7.03
C ILE A 161 -17.38 11.71 -8.14
N SER A 162 -16.13 11.74 -7.75
CA SER A 162 -15.03 11.31 -8.62
C SER A 162 -14.58 9.91 -8.21
N ILE A 163 -14.63 8.97 -9.13
CA ILE A 163 -14.14 7.60 -8.95
C ILE A 163 -12.63 7.52 -9.19
N PRO A 164 -11.94 6.46 -8.72
CA PRO A 164 -10.51 6.28 -8.96
C PRO A 164 -10.20 6.20 -10.46
N LYS A 165 -9.23 6.98 -10.92
CA LYS A 165 -8.73 6.90 -12.29
C LYS A 165 -7.63 5.86 -12.40
N SER A 166 -7.76 4.95 -13.37
CA SER A 166 -6.68 4.00 -13.70
C SER A 166 -5.68 4.67 -14.64
N ASN A 167 -4.38 4.53 -14.37
CA ASN A 167 -3.33 4.88 -15.30
C ASN A 167 -3.16 3.74 -16.32
N LYS A 168 -3.04 4.06 -17.62
CA LYS A 168 -2.87 3.07 -18.71
C LYS A 168 -1.66 2.13 -18.52
N ASN A 169 -0.63 2.62 -17.85
CA ASN A 169 0.61 1.88 -17.62
C ASN A 169 0.60 1.03 -16.35
N THR A 170 -0.54 0.95 -15.63
CA THR A 170 -0.62 0.27 -14.35
C THR A 170 -1.74 -0.76 -14.31
N TYR A 171 -1.47 -1.88 -13.65
CA TYR A 171 -2.48 -2.83 -13.23
C TYR A 171 -2.62 -2.73 -11.70
N SER A 172 -3.68 -2.08 -11.23
CA SER A 172 -3.92 -1.88 -9.79
C SER A 172 -4.53 -3.12 -9.15
N THR A 173 -4.14 -3.43 -7.91
CA THR A 173 -4.75 -4.49 -7.10
C THR A 173 -6.03 -4.06 -6.41
N TYR A 174 -6.36 -2.77 -6.45
CA TYR A 174 -7.51 -2.18 -5.73
C TYR A 174 -7.60 -2.64 -4.27
N HIS A 175 -6.50 -2.44 -3.55
CA HIS A 175 -6.50 -2.63 -2.10
C HIS A 175 -7.56 -1.75 -1.44
N LEU A 176 -7.70 -0.52 -1.90
CA LEU A 176 -8.77 0.41 -1.55
C LEU A 176 -9.54 0.82 -2.82
N TYR A 177 -10.81 1.14 -2.66
CA TYR A 177 -11.61 1.84 -3.66
C TYR A 177 -12.02 3.19 -3.10
N VAL A 178 -11.29 4.23 -3.46
CA VAL A 178 -11.44 5.57 -2.87
C VAL A 178 -12.22 6.47 -3.82
N ILE A 179 -13.43 6.86 -3.43
CA ILE A 179 -14.18 7.91 -4.10
C ILE A 179 -13.85 9.28 -3.50
N ARG A 180 -13.99 10.34 -4.29
CA ARG A 180 -13.90 11.72 -3.80
C ARG A 180 -15.27 12.37 -3.91
N VAL A 181 -15.78 12.85 -2.79
CA VAL A 181 -17.11 13.47 -2.65
C VAL A 181 -16.95 14.97 -2.61
N LYS A 182 -17.44 15.65 -3.64
CA LYS A 182 -17.33 17.12 -3.81
C LYS A 182 -18.34 17.89 -2.94
N LYS A 183 -18.23 19.22 -2.96
CA LYS A 183 -19.19 20.17 -2.35
C LYS A 183 -19.42 19.95 -0.84
N GLY A 184 -18.38 19.56 -0.09
CA GLY A 184 -18.45 19.41 1.37
C GLY A 184 -19.41 18.32 1.88
N LYS A 185 -19.90 17.43 1.00
CA LYS A 185 -20.88 16.38 1.36
C LYS A 185 -20.24 15.13 1.96
N ARG A 186 -18.88 15.03 2.02
CA ARG A 186 -18.14 13.84 2.47
C ARG A 186 -18.58 13.34 3.84
N ASP A 187 -18.58 14.21 4.86
CA ASP A 187 -18.88 13.81 6.24
C ASP A 187 -20.36 13.43 6.43
N LYS A 188 -21.26 14.11 5.69
CA LYS A 188 -22.68 13.75 5.66
C LYS A 188 -22.86 12.35 5.08
N LEU A 189 -22.20 12.04 3.94
CA LEU A 189 -22.27 10.71 3.34
C LEU A 189 -21.65 9.63 4.25
N LEU A 190 -20.53 9.91 4.91
CA LEU A 190 -19.94 8.97 5.87
C LEU A 190 -20.90 8.60 7.01
N ARG A 191 -21.61 9.59 7.57
CA ARG A 191 -22.63 9.34 8.60
C ARG A 191 -23.79 8.48 8.07
N VAL A 192 -24.26 8.74 6.85
CA VAL A 192 -25.32 7.94 6.20
C VAL A 192 -24.85 6.50 5.99
N LEU A 193 -23.63 6.29 5.46
CA LEU A 193 -23.05 4.96 5.28
C LEU A 193 -22.95 4.21 6.62
N LYS A 194 -22.42 4.86 7.67
CA LYS A 194 -22.31 4.27 9.01
C LYS A 194 -23.69 3.89 9.59
N LYS A 195 -24.72 4.76 9.46
CA LYS A 195 -26.09 4.48 9.90
C LYS A 195 -26.69 3.24 9.20
N ASN A 196 -26.28 2.99 7.95
CA ASN A 196 -26.69 1.81 7.19
C ASN A 196 -25.73 0.62 7.35
N LYS A 197 -24.86 0.61 8.37
CA LYS A 197 -23.90 -0.46 8.67
C LYS A 197 -22.91 -0.73 7.51
N ILE A 198 -22.63 0.28 6.69
CA ILE A 198 -21.62 0.24 5.63
C ILE A 198 -20.33 0.85 6.20
N PHE A 199 -19.36 -0.02 6.51
CA PHE A 199 -18.08 0.39 7.09
C PHE A 199 -17.18 0.99 5.99
N SER A 200 -17.08 2.30 6.02
CA SER A 200 -16.23 3.09 5.13
C SER A 200 -15.20 3.85 5.96
N ALA A 201 -14.04 4.14 5.38
CA ALA A 201 -12.94 4.77 6.08
C ALA A 201 -12.37 5.96 5.29
N ILE A 202 -11.56 6.76 5.97
CA ILE A 202 -10.78 7.84 5.37
C ILE A 202 -9.33 7.41 5.32
N HIS A 203 -8.74 7.30 4.14
CA HIS A 203 -7.33 7.02 3.94
C HIS A 203 -6.67 8.19 3.21
N TYR A 204 -5.92 9.08 3.92
CA TYR A 204 -5.71 9.14 5.37
C TYR A 204 -5.81 10.60 5.85
N ILE A 205 -5.74 10.83 7.18
CA ILE A 205 -5.47 12.16 7.72
C ILE A 205 -4.10 12.59 7.22
N PRO A 206 -3.94 13.82 6.67
CA PRO A 206 -2.64 14.31 6.23
C PRO A 206 -1.61 14.25 7.35
N ILE A 207 -0.41 13.76 7.05
CA ILE A 207 0.65 13.56 8.05
C ILE A 207 0.95 14.84 8.82
N HIS A 208 0.99 15.99 8.14
CA HIS A 208 1.26 17.29 8.73
C HIS A 208 0.13 17.79 9.68
N PHE A 209 -1.03 17.12 9.73
CA PHE A 209 -2.08 17.41 10.71
C PHE A 209 -1.88 16.68 12.04
N HIS A 210 -0.96 15.71 12.12
CA HIS A 210 -0.71 15.02 13.37
C HIS A 210 0.15 15.88 14.31
N PRO A 211 -0.10 15.86 15.64
CA PRO A 211 0.59 16.70 16.60
C PRO A 211 2.12 16.58 16.56
N TYR A 212 2.66 15.39 16.29
CA TYR A 212 4.10 15.18 16.15
C TYR A 212 4.71 16.06 15.05
N TYR A 213 4.08 16.08 13.87
CA TYR A 213 4.57 16.86 12.72
C TYR A 213 4.31 18.35 12.89
N GLN A 214 3.21 18.72 13.56
CA GLN A 214 2.96 20.13 13.91
C GLN A 214 4.07 20.70 14.82
N LYS A 215 4.59 19.90 15.77
CA LYS A 215 5.75 20.29 16.59
C LYS A 215 7.02 20.49 15.77
N LEU A 216 7.13 19.90 14.57
CA LEU A 216 8.24 20.12 13.64
C LEU A 216 8.02 21.35 12.72
N GLY A 217 6.98 22.14 12.96
CA GLY A 217 6.69 23.39 12.23
C GLY A 217 5.69 23.26 11.08
N PHE A 218 5.22 22.04 10.75
CA PHE A 218 4.20 21.87 9.72
C PHE A 218 2.84 22.36 10.19
N LYS A 219 2.07 22.96 9.27
CA LYS A 219 0.76 23.53 9.58
C LYS A 219 -0.25 23.29 8.46
N LYS A 220 -1.52 23.54 8.76
CA LYS A 220 -2.59 23.55 7.77
C LYS A 220 -2.30 24.61 6.71
N GLY A 221 -2.48 24.25 5.43
CA GLY A 221 -2.18 25.08 4.28
C GLY A 221 -0.87 24.72 3.59
N ASP A 222 0.07 24.03 4.25
CA ASP A 222 1.36 23.66 3.67
C ASP A 222 1.23 22.72 2.47
N PHE A 223 0.19 21.86 2.47
CA PHE A 223 -0.04 20.88 1.40
C PHE A 223 -1.50 20.91 0.90
N PRO A 224 -1.91 21.94 0.17
CA PRO A 224 -3.32 22.19 -0.16
C PRO A 224 -3.98 21.08 -0.97
N GLN A 225 -3.23 20.37 -1.82
CA GLN A 225 -3.77 19.25 -2.63
C GLN A 225 -4.07 18.02 -1.76
N VAL A 226 -3.21 17.68 -0.82
CA VAL A 226 -3.42 16.58 0.15
C VAL A 226 -4.59 16.91 1.06
N GLU A 227 -4.69 18.16 1.52
CA GLU A 227 -5.80 18.61 2.37
C GLU A 227 -7.14 18.57 1.62
N LYS A 228 -7.14 19.00 0.35
CA LYS A 228 -8.33 18.88 -0.51
C LYS A 228 -8.74 17.43 -0.69
N TYR A 229 -7.77 16.53 -0.97
CA TYR A 229 -8.03 15.12 -1.08
C TYR A 229 -8.65 14.56 0.21
N TYR A 230 -8.08 14.87 1.36
CA TYR A 230 -8.58 14.43 2.67
C TYR A 230 -10.01 14.89 2.95
N ARG A 231 -10.35 16.13 2.59
CA ARG A 231 -11.72 16.65 2.75
C ARG A 231 -12.75 15.95 1.87
N GLU A 232 -12.33 15.26 0.83
CA GLU A 232 -13.22 14.66 -0.17
C GLU A 232 -13.22 13.11 -0.13
N CYS A 233 -12.17 12.45 0.37
CA CYS A 233 -11.99 11.02 0.20
C CYS A 233 -12.85 10.16 1.13
N ILE A 234 -13.40 9.07 0.55
CA ILE A 234 -14.06 7.96 1.26
C ILE A 234 -13.61 6.65 0.60
N SER A 235 -13.08 5.73 1.37
CA SER A 235 -12.83 4.36 0.91
C SER A 235 -14.08 3.52 1.12
N LEU A 236 -14.63 3.01 0.03
CA LEU A 236 -15.77 2.09 0.04
C LEU A 236 -15.30 0.66 0.32
N PRO A 237 -16.19 -0.20 0.86
CA PRO A 237 -15.87 -1.61 1.09
C PRO A 237 -15.40 -2.31 -0.20
N ILE A 238 -14.22 -2.91 -0.13
CA ILE A 238 -13.66 -3.72 -1.23
C ILE A 238 -12.78 -4.82 -0.63
N HIS A 239 -13.26 -6.07 -0.67
CA HIS A 239 -12.51 -7.26 -0.25
C HIS A 239 -13.05 -8.51 -0.93
N PRO A 240 -12.26 -9.59 -1.04
CA PRO A 240 -12.64 -10.78 -1.80
C PRO A 240 -13.93 -11.48 -1.35
N SER A 241 -14.29 -11.33 -0.07
CA SER A 241 -15.51 -11.95 0.50
C SER A 241 -16.76 -11.08 0.39
N LEU A 242 -16.68 -9.88 -0.22
CA LEU A 242 -17.81 -8.98 -0.34
C LEU A 242 -18.86 -9.54 -1.33
N LYS A 243 -20.06 -9.78 -0.83
CA LYS A 243 -21.15 -10.38 -1.62
C LYS A 243 -21.78 -9.34 -2.56
N LYS A 244 -22.25 -9.78 -3.73
CA LYS A 244 -22.92 -8.93 -4.72
C LYS A 244 -24.03 -8.08 -4.09
N LYS A 245 -24.88 -8.66 -3.24
CA LYS A 245 -25.93 -7.96 -2.48
C LYS A 245 -25.39 -6.76 -1.68
N GLN A 246 -24.26 -6.91 -1.03
CA GLN A 246 -23.64 -5.85 -0.22
C GLN A 246 -23.09 -4.70 -1.08
N ILE A 247 -22.52 -5.04 -2.26
CA ILE A 247 -22.02 -4.05 -3.22
C ILE A 247 -23.20 -3.20 -3.73
N TYR A 248 -24.27 -3.83 -4.18
CA TYR A 248 -25.46 -3.13 -4.69
C TYR A 248 -26.17 -2.34 -3.59
N PHE A 249 -26.21 -2.85 -2.37
CA PHE A 249 -26.75 -2.11 -1.22
C PHE A 249 -25.95 -0.83 -0.97
N THR A 250 -24.61 -0.91 -0.99
CA THR A 250 -23.72 0.26 -0.86
C THR A 250 -24.02 1.31 -1.94
N ILE A 251 -24.15 0.87 -3.20
CA ILE A 251 -24.48 1.73 -4.34
C ILE A 251 -25.85 2.37 -4.16
N LYS A 252 -26.86 1.60 -3.74
CA LYS A 252 -28.23 2.07 -3.49
C LYS A 252 -28.24 3.22 -2.46
N ILE A 253 -27.55 3.04 -1.33
CA ILE A 253 -27.48 4.06 -0.28
C ILE A 253 -26.78 5.33 -0.77
N ILE A 254 -25.68 5.19 -1.53
CA ILE A 254 -24.97 6.35 -2.11
C ILE A 254 -25.88 7.08 -3.13
N LYS A 255 -26.53 6.37 -4.05
CA LYS A 255 -27.44 6.97 -5.02
C LYS A 255 -28.61 7.68 -4.33
N LYS A 256 -29.24 7.07 -3.31
CA LYS A 256 -30.30 7.68 -2.52
C LYS A 256 -29.84 8.98 -1.86
N PHE A 257 -28.61 9.02 -1.31
CA PHE A 257 -28.06 10.22 -0.71
C PHE A 257 -27.92 11.39 -1.68
N PHE A 258 -27.65 11.11 -2.95
CA PHE A 258 -27.53 12.14 -4.01
C PHE A 258 -28.82 12.31 -4.82
N ASN A 259 -29.95 11.75 -4.42
CA ASN A 259 -31.23 11.78 -5.14
C ASN A 259 -31.15 11.31 -6.59
N GLN A 260 -30.27 10.34 -6.87
CA GLN A 260 -30.16 9.73 -8.18
C GLN A 260 -31.15 8.57 -8.33
N LYS A 261 -31.80 8.47 -9.51
CA LYS A 261 -32.67 7.34 -9.83
C LYS A 261 -31.90 6.01 -9.73
N LEU A 262 -32.54 5.02 -9.14
CA LEU A 262 -32.05 3.65 -9.11
C LEU A 262 -32.41 3.03 -10.47
N ASN A 263 -31.47 3.08 -11.42
CA ASN A 263 -31.62 2.24 -12.62
C ASN A 263 -31.12 0.85 -12.25
N ASP A 264 -32.01 -0.12 -12.27
CA ASP A 264 -31.75 -1.53 -11.98
C ASP A 264 -30.77 -2.16 -12.97
#